data_20dc752fda26e2cfbfcf37c86adf05f6
#
_entry.id   20dc752fda26e2cfbfcf37c86adf05f6
#
_cell.length_a   1.000
_cell.length_b   1.000
_cell.length_c   1.000
_cell.angle_alpha   90.00
_cell.angle_beta   90.00
_cell.angle_gamma   90.00
#
_symmetry.space_group_name_H-M   'P 1'
#
loop_
_entity.id
_entity.type
_entity.pdbx_description
1 polymer ?
#
loop_
_entity_poly.entity_id
_entity_poly.type
_entity_poly.pdbx_seq_one_letter_code
_entity_poly.pdbx_strand_id
1 'polypeptide(L)'
;TVTFITSSELLSLYPDKSVKERERLITKKYGAVFIMQIGDKLKDGSVHDLRSPDYDDWALDGDLLIWDKVLDKEIEITSMGIRVDEKSLVSQLKKADAEERLDYPFHKMLIEGALPYTIGGGIGQSRVLMLLLGTKHICEVQQSSYTKKYEELIKEYKTL
;
A
#
# COMPACT_ATOMS: atom_id res chain seq x y z
N THR A 1 -7.59 18.07 -1.12
CA THR A 1 -8.70 17.08 -1.09
C THR A 1 -8.17 15.76 -1.59
N VAL A 2 -8.52 14.65 -0.93
CA VAL A 2 -8.18 13.28 -1.35
C VAL A 2 -9.36 12.72 -2.14
N THR A 3 -9.09 12.12 -3.29
CA THR A 3 -10.09 11.38 -4.08
C THR A 3 -10.07 9.92 -3.68
N PHE A 4 -11.23 9.33 -3.44
CA PHE A 4 -11.36 7.90 -3.12
C PHE A 4 -11.82 7.14 -4.36
N ILE A 5 -11.20 5.99 -4.63
CA ILE A 5 -11.52 5.11 -5.75
C ILE A 5 -11.21 3.66 -5.37
N THR A 6 -12.03 2.72 -5.81
CA THR A 6 -11.73 1.30 -5.64
C THR A 6 -10.78 0.80 -6.73
N SER A 7 -10.04 -0.25 -6.44
CA SER A 7 -9.18 -0.94 -7.43
C SER A 7 -9.97 -1.43 -8.65
N SER A 8 -11.22 -1.85 -8.45
CA SER A 8 -12.13 -2.27 -9.53
C SER A 8 -12.60 -1.13 -10.42
N GLU A 9 -12.90 0.04 -9.85
CA GLU A 9 -13.21 1.26 -10.62
C GLU A 9 -11.99 1.72 -11.40
N LEU A 10 -10.81 1.67 -10.77
CA LEU A 10 -9.55 2.03 -11.41
C LEU A 10 -9.22 1.11 -12.59
N LEU A 11 -9.44 -0.21 -12.45
CA LEU A 11 -9.36 -1.16 -13.58
C LEU A 11 -10.32 -0.80 -14.70
N SER A 12 -11.58 -0.44 -14.36
CA SER A 12 -12.60 -0.10 -15.34
C SER A 12 -12.27 1.18 -16.11
N LEU A 13 -11.61 2.16 -15.47
CA LEU A 13 -11.16 3.40 -16.11
C LEU A 13 -9.98 3.19 -17.07
N TYR A 14 -9.09 2.25 -16.74
CA TYR A 14 -7.86 2.01 -17.51
C TYR A 14 -7.62 0.51 -17.72
N PRO A 15 -8.48 -0.20 -18.47
CA PRO A 15 -8.44 -1.67 -18.56
C PRO A 15 -7.12 -2.20 -19.17
N ASP A 16 -6.55 -1.47 -20.14
CA ASP A 16 -5.33 -1.89 -20.87
C ASP A 16 -4.02 -1.45 -20.19
N LYS A 17 -4.10 -0.90 -18.96
CA LYS A 17 -2.95 -0.40 -18.22
C LYS A 17 -2.54 -1.35 -17.11
N SER A 18 -1.23 -1.42 -16.86
CA SER A 18 -0.71 -2.07 -15.66
C SER A 18 -1.15 -1.34 -14.38
N VAL A 19 -1.09 -2.02 -13.25
CA VAL A 19 -1.43 -1.42 -11.95
C VAL A 19 -0.66 -0.11 -11.72
N LYS A 20 0.64 -0.10 -11.93
CA LYS A 20 1.49 1.10 -11.73
C LYS A 20 1.15 2.24 -12.70
N GLU A 21 0.80 1.92 -13.93
CA GLU A 21 0.33 2.94 -14.87
C GLU A 21 -1.03 3.52 -14.44
N ARG A 22 -1.94 2.68 -13.93
CA ARG A 22 -3.24 3.11 -13.40
C ARG A 22 -3.06 4.06 -12.21
N GLU A 23 -2.23 3.68 -11.24
CA GLU A 23 -1.87 4.50 -10.08
C GLU A 23 -1.30 5.85 -10.52
N ARG A 24 -0.34 5.84 -11.44
CA ARG A 24 0.28 7.04 -11.98
C ARG A 24 -0.72 7.97 -12.65
N LEU A 25 -1.57 7.45 -13.52
CA LEU A 25 -2.56 8.23 -14.26
C LEU A 25 -3.58 8.88 -13.35
N ILE A 26 -4.15 8.12 -12.41
CA ILE A 26 -5.18 8.62 -11.51
C ILE A 26 -4.61 9.63 -10.51
N THR A 27 -3.41 9.37 -9.99
CA THR A 27 -2.75 10.27 -9.02
C THR A 27 -2.30 11.55 -9.71
N LYS A 28 -1.81 11.48 -10.94
CA LYS A 28 -1.48 12.68 -11.74
C LYS A 28 -2.71 13.54 -11.99
N LYS A 29 -3.86 12.90 -12.24
CA LYS A 29 -5.13 13.61 -12.51
C LYS A 29 -5.67 14.34 -11.28
N TYR A 30 -5.62 13.73 -10.11
CA TYR A 30 -6.29 14.25 -8.91
C TYR A 30 -5.33 14.81 -7.85
N GLY A 31 -4.03 14.57 -7.96
CA GLY A 31 -3.00 15.03 -7.02
C GLY A 31 -2.87 14.17 -5.77
N ALA A 32 -3.98 13.72 -5.18
CA ALA A 32 -3.99 12.80 -4.03
C ALA A 32 -5.16 11.83 -4.16
N VAL A 33 -4.89 10.54 -4.09
CA VAL A 33 -5.87 9.46 -4.29
C VAL A 33 -5.70 8.39 -3.22
N PHE A 34 -6.79 7.97 -2.61
CA PHE A 34 -6.85 6.78 -1.76
C PHE A 34 -7.47 5.65 -2.57
N ILE A 35 -6.67 4.65 -2.90
CA ILE A 35 -7.11 3.47 -3.66
C ILE A 35 -7.52 2.40 -2.66
N MET A 36 -8.79 2.00 -2.72
CA MET A 36 -9.42 1.06 -1.79
C MET A 36 -9.55 -0.33 -2.38
N GLN A 37 -9.71 -1.35 -1.51
CA GLN A 37 -10.02 -2.74 -1.88
C GLN A 37 -8.94 -3.35 -2.79
N ILE A 38 -7.70 -3.32 -2.31
CA ILE A 38 -6.53 -3.59 -3.15
C ILE A 38 -6.04 -5.05 -3.09
N GLY A 39 -6.46 -5.84 -2.08
CA GLY A 39 -5.92 -7.20 -1.84
C GLY A 39 -6.63 -8.33 -2.59
N ASP A 40 -7.89 -8.16 -3.00
CA ASP A 40 -8.65 -9.23 -3.66
C ASP A 40 -8.45 -9.26 -5.18
N LYS A 41 -8.82 -10.38 -5.80
CA LYS A 41 -8.79 -10.54 -7.25
C LYS A 41 -9.82 -9.63 -7.93
N LEU A 42 -9.36 -8.94 -8.96
CA LEU A 42 -10.19 -8.13 -9.84
C LEU A 42 -10.91 -8.99 -10.89
N LYS A 43 -11.82 -8.39 -11.65
CA LYS A 43 -12.63 -9.09 -12.67
C LYS A 43 -11.80 -9.73 -13.79
N ASP A 44 -10.62 -9.21 -14.07
CA ASP A 44 -9.67 -9.75 -15.05
C ASP A 44 -8.75 -10.83 -14.46
N GLY A 45 -8.93 -11.19 -13.19
CA GLY A 45 -8.13 -12.17 -12.45
C GLY A 45 -6.82 -11.61 -11.89
N SER A 46 -6.46 -10.36 -12.18
CA SER A 46 -5.31 -9.67 -11.59
C SER A 46 -5.60 -9.28 -10.13
N VAL A 47 -4.54 -8.95 -9.39
CA VAL A 47 -4.63 -8.36 -8.05
C VAL A 47 -3.99 -6.98 -8.13
N HIS A 48 -4.60 -5.97 -7.48
CA HIS A 48 -4.03 -4.63 -7.49
C HIS A 48 -2.72 -4.58 -6.70
N ASP A 49 -2.75 -5.11 -5.47
CA ASP A 49 -1.56 -5.28 -4.64
C ASP A 49 -1.64 -6.58 -3.83
N LEU A 50 -0.51 -7.29 -3.72
CA LEU A 50 -0.47 -8.53 -2.96
C LEU A 50 -0.48 -8.23 -1.46
N ARG A 51 -1.58 -8.63 -0.79
CA ARG A 51 -1.78 -8.49 0.64
C ARG A 51 -1.82 -9.85 1.33
N SER A 52 -1.23 -9.93 2.52
CA SER A 52 -1.34 -11.13 3.35
C SER A 52 -2.81 -11.39 3.68
N PRO A 53 -3.29 -12.65 3.57
CA PRO A 53 -4.70 -12.97 3.81
C PRO A 53 -5.09 -12.89 5.29
N ASP A 54 -4.13 -12.79 6.19
CA ASP A 54 -4.31 -12.84 7.64
C ASP A 54 -3.90 -11.53 8.34
N TYR A 55 -3.96 -10.41 7.62
CA TYR A 55 -3.60 -9.11 8.15
C TYR A 55 -4.72 -8.08 7.99
N ASP A 56 -4.83 -7.44 6.83
CA ASP A 56 -5.93 -6.52 6.53
C ASP A 56 -7.10 -7.22 5.84
N ASP A 57 -8.31 -6.76 6.13
CA ASP A 57 -9.49 -7.12 5.35
C ASP A 57 -9.37 -6.49 3.96
N TRP A 58 -9.30 -7.31 2.93
CA TRP A 58 -9.12 -6.87 1.54
C TRP A 58 -10.25 -6.00 0.99
N ALA A 59 -11.42 -6.04 1.62
CA ALA A 59 -12.54 -5.15 1.28
C ALA A 59 -12.45 -3.79 1.99
N LEU A 60 -11.58 -3.67 3.00
CA LEU A 60 -11.50 -2.52 3.92
C LEU A 60 -10.07 -1.99 4.07
N ASP A 61 -9.21 -2.27 3.10
CA ASP A 61 -7.84 -1.79 3.00
C ASP A 61 -7.65 -0.77 1.88
N GLY A 62 -6.51 -0.12 1.87
CA GLY A 62 -6.15 0.79 0.80
C GLY A 62 -4.86 1.56 1.04
N ASP A 63 -4.40 2.22 -0.03
CA ASP A 63 -3.17 3.00 -0.07
C ASP A 63 -3.44 4.44 -0.48
N LEU A 64 -2.80 5.39 0.22
CA LEU A 64 -2.79 6.80 -0.15
C LEU A 64 -1.59 7.09 -1.04
N LEU A 65 -1.87 7.51 -2.27
CA LEU A 65 -0.88 8.00 -3.21
C LEU A 65 -1.00 9.51 -3.39
N ILE A 66 0.14 10.19 -3.44
CA ILE A 66 0.22 11.64 -3.69
C ILE A 66 1.13 11.86 -4.90
N TRP A 67 0.74 12.81 -5.76
CA TRP A 67 1.57 13.23 -6.88
C TRP A 67 2.71 14.13 -6.38
N ASP A 68 3.93 13.63 -6.51
CA ASP A 68 5.12 14.43 -6.22
C ASP A 68 5.50 15.23 -7.46
N LYS A 69 5.46 16.57 -7.33
CA LYS A 69 5.77 17.49 -8.42
C LYS A 69 7.27 17.59 -8.73
N VAL A 70 8.11 17.27 -7.75
CA VAL A 70 9.58 17.31 -7.90
C VAL A 70 10.06 16.09 -8.68
N LEU A 71 9.49 14.94 -8.38
CA LEU A 71 9.82 13.67 -9.04
C LEU A 71 8.97 13.39 -10.29
N ASP A 72 7.90 14.18 -10.53
CA ASP A 72 6.88 13.97 -11.58
C ASP A 72 6.34 12.54 -11.57
N LYS A 73 6.03 12.02 -10.37
CA LYS A 73 5.49 10.68 -10.19
C LYS A 73 4.61 10.55 -8.94
N GLU A 74 3.85 9.46 -8.88
CA GLU A 74 3.10 9.05 -7.71
C GLU A 74 4.04 8.54 -6.60
N ILE A 75 3.74 8.90 -5.35
CA ILE A 75 4.38 8.36 -4.16
C ILE A 75 3.31 7.81 -3.23
N GLU A 76 3.42 6.55 -2.88
CA GLU A 76 2.63 5.94 -1.82
C GLU A 76 3.12 6.44 -0.46
N ILE A 77 2.23 7.08 0.28
CA ILE A 77 2.54 7.70 1.58
C ILE A 77 2.17 6.80 2.74
N THR A 78 1.05 6.11 2.64
CA THR A 78 0.55 5.24 3.69
C THR A 78 -0.22 4.08 3.10
N SER A 79 -0.13 2.95 3.76
CA SER A 79 -0.98 1.79 3.59
C SER A 79 -1.72 1.56 4.89
N MET A 80 -3.05 1.32 4.82
CA MET A 80 -3.87 1.14 6.01
C MET A 80 -5.10 0.29 5.72
N GLY A 81 -5.66 -0.29 6.78
CA GLY A 81 -6.87 -1.08 6.68
C GLY A 81 -7.49 -1.39 8.04
N ILE A 82 -8.72 -1.87 7.99
CA ILE A 82 -9.33 -2.59 9.09
C ILE A 82 -8.74 -3.99 9.06
N ARG A 83 -8.33 -4.51 10.22
CA ARG A 83 -7.77 -5.86 10.32
C ARG A 83 -8.86 -6.90 10.11
N VAL A 84 -8.46 -8.09 9.68
CA VAL A 84 -9.38 -9.21 9.49
C VAL A 84 -10.21 -9.48 10.75
N ASP A 85 -11.49 -9.79 10.53
CA ASP A 85 -12.38 -10.38 11.53
C ASP A 85 -12.48 -11.91 11.33
N GLU A 86 -13.32 -12.58 12.10
CA GLU A 86 -13.52 -14.04 12.07
C GLU A 86 -13.95 -14.52 10.67
N LYS A 87 -14.70 -13.72 9.92
CA LYS A 87 -15.27 -14.08 8.62
C LYS A 87 -14.30 -13.77 7.50
N SER A 88 -13.74 -12.58 7.48
CA SER A 88 -12.80 -12.16 6.46
C SER A 88 -11.51 -12.99 6.52
N LEU A 89 -11.00 -13.31 7.73
CA LEU A 89 -9.86 -14.20 7.91
C LEU A 89 -10.07 -15.56 7.22
N VAL A 90 -11.16 -16.26 7.56
CA VAL A 90 -11.45 -17.59 6.97
C VAL A 90 -11.64 -17.49 5.46
N SER A 91 -12.37 -16.48 5.00
CA SER A 91 -12.62 -16.27 3.57
C SER A 91 -11.32 -15.98 2.80
N GLN A 92 -10.45 -15.14 3.33
CA GLN A 92 -9.21 -14.75 2.67
C GLN A 92 -8.16 -15.87 2.69
N LEU A 93 -8.03 -16.61 3.78
CA LEU A 93 -7.17 -17.79 3.83
C LEU A 93 -7.59 -18.85 2.81
N LYS A 94 -8.89 -19.09 2.66
CA LYS A 94 -9.42 -19.99 1.63
C LYS A 94 -9.10 -19.50 0.21
N LYS A 95 -9.25 -18.20 -0.08
CA LYS A 95 -8.90 -17.61 -1.39
C LYS A 95 -7.40 -17.67 -1.69
N ALA A 96 -6.59 -17.72 -0.66
CA ALA A 96 -5.13 -17.76 -0.74
C ALA A 96 -4.55 -19.20 -0.68
N ASP A 97 -5.39 -20.23 -0.60
CA ASP A 97 -4.98 -21.63 -0.41
C ASP A 97 -4.04 -21.80 0.80
N ALA A 98 -4.37 -21.13 1.94
CA ALA A 98 -3.56 -21.08 3.14
C ALA A 98 -4.37 -21.44 4.41
N GLU A 99 -5.35 -22.33 4.27
CA GLU A 99 -6.29 -22.70 5.34
C GLU A 99 -5.59 -23.40 6.53
N GLU A 100 -4.42 -23.98 6.30
CA GLU A 100 -3.58 -24.56 7.37
C GLU A 100 -3.19 -23.54 8.44
N ARG A 101 -3.17 -22.25 8.12
CA ARG A 101 -2.87 -21.18 9.09
C ARG A 101 -3.96 -20.98 10.13
N LEU A 102 -5.18 -21.50 9.91
CA LEU A 102 -6.26 -21.47 10.90
C LEU A 102 -5.84 -22.14 12.21
N ASP A 103 -4.87 -23.05 12.17
CA ASP A 103 -4.32 -23.72 13.34
C ASP A 103 -3.35 -22.85 14.19
N TYR A 104 -2.93 -21.71 13.69
CA TYR A 104 -2.01 -20.83 14.43
C TYR A 104 -2.70 -20.17 15.63
N PRO A 105 -1.98 -19.91 16.72
CA PRO A 105 -2.57 -19.36 17.94
C PRO A 105 -3.35 -18.06 17.74
N PHE A 106 -2.81 -17.12 16.98
CA PHE A 106 -3.47 -15.85 16.68
C PHE A 106 -4.82 -16.06 15.95
N HIS A 107 -4.82 -16.94 14.93
CA HIS A 107 -6.01 -17.21 14.12
C HIS A 107 -7.12 -17.86 14.96
N LYS A 108 -6.76 -18.83 15.81
CA LYS A 108 -7.71 -19.46 16.75
C LYS A 108 -8.32 -18.44 17.70
N MET A 109 -7.50 -17.60 18.34
CA MET A 109 -7.98 -16.56 19.26
C MET A 109 -8.91 -15.57 18.55
N LEU A 110 -8.62 -15.20 17.29
CA LEU A 110 -9.48 -14.31 16.52
C LEU A 110 -10.83 -14.96 16.22
N ILE A 111 -10.83 -16.19 15.73
CA ILE A 111 -12.06 -16.94 15.41
C ILE A 111 -12.93 -17.18 16.66
N GLU A 112 -12.32 -17.40 17.80
CA GLU A 112 -12.98 -17.55 19.10
C GLU A 112 -13.52 -16.24 19.67
N GLY A 113 -13.27 -15.10 19.01
CA GLY A 113 -13.67 -13.77 19.48
C GLY A 113 -12.90 -13.32 20.73
N ALA A 114 -11.74 -13.89 20.98
CA ALA A 114 -10.90 -13.56 22.15
C ALA A 114 -10.03 -12.32 21.93
N LEU A 115 -9.98 -11.78 20.71
CA LEU A 115 -9.21 -10.59 20.34
C LEU A 115 -10.11 -9.40 20.01
N PRO A 116 -9.70 -8.16 20.32
CA PRO A 116 -10.44 -6.98 19.91
C PRO A 116 -10.31 -6.75 18.40
N TYR A 117 -11.35 -6.16 17.79
CA TYR A 117 -11.24 -5.64 16.44
C TYR A 117 -10.30 -4.43 16.41
N THR A 118 -9.48 -4.36 15.38
CA THR A 118 -8.44 -3.35 15.26
C THR A 118 -8.38 -2.75 13.87
N ILE A 119 -7.84 -1.54 13.79
CA ILE A 119 -7.41 -0.89 12.56
C ILE A 119 -5.91 -0.62 12.66
N GLY A 120 -5.27 -0.44 11.54
CA GLY A 120 -3.88 -0.04 11.56
C GLY A 120 -3.39 0.41 10.20
N GLY A 121 -2.22 1.02 10.21
CA GLY A 121 -1.57 1.49 9.01
C GLY A 121 -0.14 1.91 9.28
N GLY A 122 0.63 2.00 8.20
CA GLY A 122 1.99 2.51 8.20
C GLY A 122 2.08 3.80 7.41
N ILE A 123 2.76 4.81 7.97
CA ILE A 123 3.09 6.05 7.26
C ILE A 123 4.58 6.03 6.92
N GLY A 124 4.91 6.19 5.65
CA GLY A 124 6.28 6.31 5.17
C GLY A 124 6.90 7.63 5.58
N GLN A 125 7.51 7.70 6.76
CA GLN A 125 8.08 8.94 7.32
C GLN A 125 9.02 9.65 6.33
N SER A 126 9.96 8.93 5.74
CA SER A 126 10.90 9.50 4.76
C SER A 126 10.17 9.98 3.50
N ARG A 127 9.15 9.27 3.03
CA ARG A 127 8.34 9.70 1.87
C ARG A 127 7.57 10.99 2.16
N VAL A 128 7.01 11.12 3.36
CA VAL A 128 6.36 12.37 3.82
C VAL A 128 7.37 13.52 3.88
N LEU A 129 8.55 13.28 4.43
CA LEU A 129 9.61 14.29 4.48
C LEU A 129 10.06 14.72 3.08
N MET A 130 10.23 13.77 2.15
CA MET A 130 10.56 14.09 0.75
C MET A 130 9.52 15.04 0.14
N LEU A 131 8.23 14.74 0.30
CA LEU A 131 7.15 15.59 -0.20
C LEU A 131 7.17 16.99 0.42
N LEU A 132 7.34 17.08 1.73
CA LEU A 132 7.31 18.37 2.46
C LEU A 132 8.53 19.24 2.15
N LEU A 133 9.69 18.64 1.98
CA LEU A 133 10.96 19.36 1.73
C LEU A 133 11.25 19.51 0.24
N GLY A 134 10.52 18.82 -0.63
CA GLY A 134 10.73 18.87 -2.08
C GLY A 134 12.07 18.26 -2.50
N THR A 135 12.49 17.17 -1.85
CA THR A 135 13.75 16.48 -2.15
C THR A 135 13.58 15.45 -3.27
N LYS A 136 14.69 15.12 -3.94
CA LYS A 136 14.70 14.21 -5.08
C LYS A 136 15.05 12.77 -4.72
N HIS A 137 15.67 12.56 -3.56
CA HIS A 137 16.13 11.25 -3.14
C HIS A 137 15.94 11.02 -1.64
N ILE A 138 15.63 9.80 -1.25
CA ILE A 138 15.37 9.44 0.16
C ILE A 138 16.59 9.69 1.07
N CYS A 139 17.81 9.60 0.54
CA CYS A 139 19.03 9.86 1.31
C CYS A 139 19.16 11.32 1.80
N GLU A 140 18.40 12.25 1.23
CA GLU A 140 18.37 13.64 1.68
C GLU A 140 17.59 13.85 2.97
N VAL A 141 16.68 12.90 3.28
CA VAL A 141 15.77 12.97 4.43
C VAL A 141 15.96 11.84 5.43
N GLN A 142 16.75 10.84 5.08
CA GLN A 142 17.00 9.66 5.92
C GLN A 142 18.50 9.47 6.14
N GLN A 143 18.94 9.53 7.40
CA GLN A 143 20.29 9.11 7.76
C GLN A 143 20.38 7.59 7.75
N SER A 144 21.36 7.09 7.00
CA SER A 144 21.66 5.65 6.91
C SER A 144 23.13 5.44 6.58
N SER A 145 23.63 4.26 6.90
CA SER A 145 24.96 3.82 6.47
C SER A 145 24.84 3.17 5.11
N TYR A 146 25.59 3.64 4.15
CA TYR A 146 25.59 3.14 2.79
C TYR A 146 26.91 2.43 2.45
N THR A 147 26.87 1.49 1.51
CA THR A 147 28.09 0.91 0.95
C THR A 147 28.86 1.98 0.16
N LYS A 148 30.18 1.89 0.08
CA LYS A 148 31.01 2.83 -0.69
C LYS A 148 30.52 3.04 -2.13
N LYS A 149 30.10 1.95 -2.79
CA LYS A 149 29.53 2.02 -4.15
C LYS A 149 28.26 2.88 -4.19
N TYR A 150 27.39 2.75 -3.19
CA TYR A 150 26.14 3.50 -3.14
C TYR A 150 26.37 4.96 -2.72
N GLU A 151 27.35 5.21 -1.87
CA GLU A 151 27.73 6.57 -1.48
C GLU A 151 28.18 7.43 -2.70
N GLU A 152 28.85 6.83 -3.66
CA GLU A 152 29.22 7.52 -4.91
C GLU A 152 28.01 7.88 -5.75
N LEU A 153 27.03 6.98 -5.85
CA LEU A 153 25.79 7.22 -6.62
C LEU A 153 24.91 8.32 -6.02
N ILE A 154 24.94 8.51 -4.70
CA ILE A 154 24.09 9.48 -4.01
C ILE A 154 24.83 10.76 -3.62
N LYS A 155 26.08 10.93 -4.00
CA LYS A 155 26.86 12.15 -3.68
C LYS A 155 26.16 13.45 -4.07
N GLU A 156 25.51 13.46 -5.23
CA GLU A 156 24.79 14.64 -5.73
C GLU A 156 23.55 15.01 -4.88
N TYR A 157 23.04 14.07 -4.06
CA TYR A 157 21.86 14.27 -3.23
C TYR A 157 22.20 14.54 -1.75
N LYS A 158 23.47 14.37 -1.35
CA LYS A 158 23.94 14.55 0.04
C LYS A 158 24.52 15.95 0.33
N THR A 159 24.17 16.94 -0.45
CA THR A 159 24.72 18.32 -0.32
C THR A 159 23.94 19.17 0.68
N LEU A 160 23.64 18.62 1.86
CA LEU A 160 23.16 19.39 3.02
C LEU A 160 24.15 19.29 4.17
#